data_b5286805f6a7f48214b2594fab5f35e0
#
_entry.id   b5286805f6a7f48214b2594fab5f35e0
#
_cell.length_a   1.000
_cell.length_b   1.000
_cell.length_c   1.000
_cell.angle_alpha   90.00
_cell.angle_beta   90.00
_cell.angle_gamma   90.00
#
_symmetry.space_group_name_H-M   'P 1'
#
loop_
_entity.id
_entity.type
_entity.pdbx_description
1 polymer ?
#
loop_
_entity_poly.entity_id
_entity_poly.type
_entity_poly.pdbx_seq_one_letter_code
_entity_poly.pdbx_strand_id
1 'polypeptide(L)'
;MKNKLLFSLLSGMFLLCACSTGTKENASEKVSDSQPVITPSAVMTETIMSRRSIRKYKPQAVEKEKLNQIVTNGIWAPNGQGRESWQIRVVSDQKLLSAINERYGKPFAYGAPAVVFIGFDPQYDLSQVDCGLLGGNMILTAQSMGIGSCCLGGIVRFLKQPENKDLLQQLQLPESHELLYAIAFGYPDESPKAKERHTDRIQYIE
;
A
#
# COMPACT_ATOMS: atom_id res chain seq x y z
N MET A 1 25.78 -53.47 -19.97
CA MET A 1 25.02 -54.73 -20.07
C MET A 1 23.60 -54.35 -20.31
N LYS A 2 23.12 -54.26 -21.56
CA LYS A 2 22.44 -55.27 -22.37
C LYS A 2 21.19 -55.83 -21.67
N ASN A 3 20.02 -55.42 -22.18
CA ASN A 3 19.00 -56.21 -22.89
C ASN A 3 17.80 -55.28 -23.09
N LYS A 4 17.31 -54.94 -24.21
CA LYS A 4 16.78 -55.48 -25.47
C LYS A 4 15.49 -56.29 -25.31
N LEU A 5 14.52 -55.83 -26.11
CA LEU A 5 13.47 -56.56 -26.88
C LEU A 5 12.14 -56.79 -26.12
N LEU A 6 10.94 -56.78 -26.72
CA LEU A 6 10.51 -57.03 -28.11
C LEU A 6 9.07 -56.54 -28.37
N PHE A 7 8.80 -56.13 -29.59
CA PHE A 7 7.60 -56.07 -30.41
C PHE A 7 6.39 -56.93 -30.05
N SER A 8 5.17 -56.38 -30.33
CA SER A 8 4.19 -57.11 -31.13
C SER A 8 3.14 -56.13 -31.76
N LEU A 9 3.14 -56.08 -33.05
CA LEU A 9 2.07 -55.61 -33.95
C LEU A 9 0.94 -56.64 -34.00
N LEU A 10 -0.34 -56.17 -33.98
CA LEU A 10 -1.41 -56.89 -34.66
C LEU A 10 -2.35 -55.89 -35.35
N SER A 11 -2.39 -56.03 -36.64
CA SER A 11 -3.30 -55.42 -37.61
C SER A 11 -4.65 -56.11 -37.58
N GLY A 12 -5.72 -55.34 -37.68
CA GLY A 12 -7.05 -55.90 -37.86
C GLY A 12 -7.97 -54.86 -38.52
N MET A 13 -8.07 -54.94 -39.84
CA MET A 13 -8.95 -54.17 -40.71
C MET A 13 -10.30 -54.88 -40.80
N PHE A 14 -11.42 -54.14 -40.53
CA PHE A 14 -12.73 -54.59 -41.01
C PHE A 14 -13.61 -53.39 -41.45
N LEU A 15 -14.32 -53.64 -42.52
CA LEU A 15 -15.07 -52.78 -43.42
C LEU A 15 -16.37 -52.18 -42.84
N LEU A 16 -16.67 -50.98 -43.27
CA LEU A 16 -17.92 -50.36 -43.73
C LEU A 16 -19.27 -51.00 -43.34
N CYS A 17 -20.11 -50.19 -42.67
CA CYS A 17 -21.51 -50.10 -43.06
C CYS A 17 -22.04 -48.69 -42.74
N ALA A 18 -22.53 -47.98 -43.76
CA ALA A 18 -23.21 -46.71 -43.70
C ALA A 18 -24.69 -46.94 -43.28
N CYS A 19 -25.15 -46.23 -42.26
CA CYS A 19 -26.58 -45.91 -42.10
C CYS A 19 -26.74 -44.50 -41.55
N SER A 20 -27.30 -43.68 -42.38
CA SER A 20 -27.75 -42.29 -42.11
C SER A 20 -28.99 -42.33 -41.19
N THR A 21 -28.90 -41.72 -40.03
CA THR A 21 -30.07 -41.20 -39.32
C THR A 21 -29.66 -39.89 -38.64
N GLY A 22 -30.32 -38.80 -39.03
CA GLY A 22 -30.12 -37.49 -38.45
C GLY A 22 -30.44 -37.44 -36.95
N THR A 23 -29.49 -36.95 -36.22
CA THR A 23 -29.72 -36.54 -34.83
C THR A 23 -29.24 -35.12 -34.64
N LYS A 24 -30.13 -34.30 -34.12
CA LYS A 24 -29.92 -32.88 -33.79
C LYS A 24 -28.68 -32.72 -32.95
N GLU A 25 -27.73 -31.95 -33.46
CA GLU A 25 -26.63 -31.42 -32.61
C GLU A 25 -27.22 -30.53 -31.54
N ASN A 26 -27.22 -31.03 -30.31
CA ASN A 26 -27.26 -30.17 -29.15
C ASN A 26 -25.92 -29.48 -29.04
N ALA A 27 -25.87 -28.22 -29.43
CA ALA A 27 -24.76 -27.33 -29.08
C ALA A 27 -24.69 -27.22 -27.56
N SER A 28 -23.85 -28.03 -26.92
CA SER A 28 -23.46 -27.78 -25.55
C SER A 28 -22.60 -26.52 -25.56
N GLU A 29 -23.18 -25.41 -25.16
CA GLU A 29 -22.43 -24.22 -24.78
C GLU A 29 -21.38 -24.64 -23.74
N LYS A 30 -20.12 -24.68 -24.16
CA LYS A 30 -19.00 -24.68 -23.24
C LYS A 30 -19.05 -23.33 -22.52
N VAL A 31 -19.61 -23.35 -21.31
CA VAL A 31 -19.39 -22.27 -20.35
C VAL A 31 -17.89 -22.17 -20.13
N SER A 32 -17.28 -21.20 -20.78
CA SER A 32 -15.90 -20.84 -20.56
C SER A 32 -15.84 -20.26 -19.14
N ASP A 33 -15.34 -21.05 -18.21
CA ASP A 33 -14.99 -20.63 -16.85
C ASP A 33 -13.70 -19.77 -16.93
N SER A 34 -13.81 -18.63 -17.66
CA SER A 34 -12.75 -17.65 -17.72
C SER A 34 -12.82 -16.83 -16.44
N GLN A 35 -11.93 -17.12 -15.51
CA GLN A 35 -11.67 -16.22 -14.39
C GLN A 35 -11.52 -14.79 -14.88
N PRO A 36 -12.12 -13.79 -14.24
CA PRO A 36 -12.01 -12.41 -14.66
C PRO A 36 -10.54 -12.00 -14.71
N VAL A 37 -10.07 -11.55 -15.86
CA VAL A 37 -8.69 -11.04 -16.02
C VAL A 37 -8.56 -9.77 -15.19
N ILE A 38 -7.84 -9.85 -14.06
CA ILE A 38 -7.58 -8.70 -13.20
C ILE A 38 -6.55 -7.80 -13.92
N THR A 39 -7.00 -6.65 -14.40
CA THR A 39 -6.13 -5.67 -15.06
C THR A 39 -5.36 -4.81 -14.05
N PRO A 40 -4.16 -4.30 -14.39
CA PRO A 40 -3.43 -3.36 -13.54
C PRO A 40 -4.26 -2.14 -13.12
N SER A 41 -5.10 -1.63 -14.03
CA SER A 41 -6.03 -0.53 -13.75
C SER A 41 -7.06 -0.88 -12.67
N ALA A 42 -7.63 -2.08 -12.73
CA ALA A 42 -8.59 -2.54 -11.73
C ALA A 42 -7.93 -2.67 -10.34
N VAL A 43 -6.72 -3.23 -10.27
CA VAL A 43 -5.94 -3.34 -9.02
C VAL A 43 -5.65 -1.95 -8.42
N MET A 44 -5.20 -1.01 -9.25
CA MET A 44 -4.91 0.35 -8.79
C MET A 44 -6.17 1.05 -8.27
N THR A 45 -7.27 0.97 -9.01
CA THR A 45 -8.55 1.57 -8.63
C THR A 45 -9.04 0.99 -7.29
N GLU A 46 -9.01 -0.33 -7.14
CA GLU A 46 -9.39 -1.00 -5.90
C GLU A 46 -8.51 -0.56 -4.73
N THR A 47 -7.20 -0.49 -4.91
CA THR A 47 -6.26 -0.04 -3.88
C THR A 47 -6.59 1.38 -3.41
N ILE A 48 -6.87 2.30 -4.33
CA ILE A 48 -7.23 3.69 -4.01
C ILE A 48 -8.58 3.74 -3.29
N MET A 49 -9.58 3.03 -3.79
CA MET A 49 -10.94 3.11 -3.28
C MET A 49 -11.15 2.35 -1.97
N SER A 50 -10.41 1.25 -1.74
CA SER A 50 -10.51 0.45 -0.52
C SER A 50 -9.71 1.01 0.66
N ARG A 51 -8.68 1.82 0.39
CA ARG A 51 -7.85 2.40 1.45
C ARG A 51 -8.67 3.22 2.46
N ARG A 52 -8.39 2.98 3.75
CA ARG A 52 -8.99 3.73 4.88
C ARG A 52 -7.91 4.28 5.80
N SER A 53 -8.25 5.30 6.58
CA SER A 53 -7.42 5.74 7.70
C SER A 53 -7.70 4.83 8.89
N ILE A 54 -6.73 4.01 9.25
CA ILE A 54 -6.81 3.02 10.32
C ILE A 54 -6.35 3.66 11.63
N ARG A 55 -7.15 3.49 12.70
CA ARG A 55 -6.91 4.04 14.05
C ARG A 55 -6.98 2.99 15.14
N LYS A 56 -6.99 1.72 14.75
CA LYS A 56 -6.86 0.57 15.64
C LYS A 56 -5.98 -0.46 14.95
N TYR A 57 -4.92 -0.88 15.62
CA TYR A 57 -3.92 -1.77 15.06
C TYR A 57 -3.76 -3.02 15.91
N LYS A 58 -3.43 -4.13 15.28
CA LYS A 58 -3.04 -5.36 15.95
C LYS A 58 -1.68 -5.16 16.65
N PRO A 59 -1.43 -5.82 17.80
CA PRO A 59 -0.15 -5.75 18.51
C PRO A 59 0.92 -6.61 17.78
N GLN A 60 1.14 -6.33 16.50
CA GLN A 60 2.04 -7.04 15.61
C GLN A 60 2.96 -6.03 14.94
N ALA A 61 4.27 -6.25 15.02
CA ALA A 61 5.24 -5.43 14.31
C ALA A 61 5.03 -5.54 12.78
N VAL A 62 5.30 -4.45 12.07
CA VAL A 62 5.42 -4.49 10.61
C VAL A 62 6.85 -4.90 10.28
N GLU A 63 7.00 -5.85 9.38
CA GLU A 63 8.29 -6.35 8.94
C GLU A 63 9.13 -5.23 8.31
N LYS A 64 10.43 -5.23 8.62
CA LYS A 64 11.35 -4.20 8.15
C LYS A 64 11.36 -4.09 6.62
N GLU A 65 11.26 -5.20 5.93
CA GLU A 65 11.22 -5.30 4.47
C GLU A 65 9.99 -4.59 3.91
N LYS A 66 8.83 -4.75 4.54
CA LYS A 66 7.60 -4.05 4.15
C LYS A 66 7.69 -2.55 4.41
N LEU A 67 8.22 -2.14 5.56
CA LEU A 67 8.46 -0.71 5.85
C LEU A 67 9.42 -0.11 4.83
N ASN A 68 10.50 -0.81 4.49
CA ASN A 68 11.45 -0.37 3.48
C ASN A 68 10.77 -0.23 2.12
N GLN A 69 9.95 -1.19 1.70
CA GLN A 69 9.23 -1.11 0.42
C GLN A 69 8.25 0.06 0.40
N ILE A 70 7.50 0.30 1.49
CA ILE A 70 6.58 1.43 1.62
C ILE A 70 7.34 2.76 1.42
N VAL A 71 8.46 2.93 2.10
CA VAL A 71 9.24 4.17 2.04
C VAL A 71 9.92 4.32 0.68
N THR A 72 10.52 3.25 0.15
CA THR A 72 11.15 3.25 -1.17
C THR A 72 10.15 3.58 -2.27
N ASN A 73 8.96 3.02 -2.26
CA ASN A 73 7.91 3.37 -3.23
C ASN A 73 7.42 4.82 -3.01
N GLY A 74 7.50 5.32 -1.78
CA GLY A 74 7.21 6.72 -1.46
C GLY A 74 8.07 7.67 -2.26
N ILE A 75 9.39 7.50 -2.25
CA ILE A 75 10.35 8.40 -2.91
C ILE A 75 10.28 8.40 -4.46
N TRP A 76 9.53 7.47 -5.05
CA TRP A 76 9.17 7.53 -6.48
C TRP A 76 8.06 8.52 -6.79
N ALA A 77 7.63 9.31 -5.81
CA ALA A 77 6.68 10.39 -6.06
C ALA A 77 7.27 11.46 -6.99
N PRO A 78 6.45 12.04 -7.87
CA PRO A 78 6.89 13.22 -8.62
C PRO A 78 7.19 14.35 -7.63
N ASN A 79 8.23 15.12 -7.90
CA ASN A 79 8.63 16.23 -7.06
C ASN A 79 9.18 17.39 -7.91
N GLY A 80 9.08 18.59 -7.38
CA GLY A 80 9.44 19.79 -8.10
C GLY A 80 10.94 19.83 -8.42
N GLN A 81 11.26 19.91 -9.70
CA GLN A 81 12.64 20.02 -10.23
C GLN A 81 13.57 18.86 -9.83
N GLY A 82 13.02 17.73 -9.39
CA GLY A 82 13.83 16.59 -8.92
C GLY A 82 14.60 16.89 -7.62
N ARG A 83 14.15 17.84 -6.79
CA ARG A 83 14.85 18.26 -5.58
C ARG A 83 14.79 17.28 -4.43
N GLU A 84 13.75 16.42 -4.41
CA GLU A 84 13.50 15.50 -3.28
C GLU A 84 13.58 16.21 -1.92
N SER A 85 12.88 17.36 -1.81
CA SER A 85 12.95 18.30 -0.69
C SER A 85 12.31 17.79 0.61
N TRP A 86 12.28 16.48 0.78
CA TRP A 86 11.75 15.80 1.97
C TRP A 86 12.86 15.18 2.82
N GLN A 87 12.54 15.00 4.10
CA GLN A 87 13.30 14.17 5.02
C GLN A 87 12.37 13.12 5.61
N ILE A 88 12.81 11.87 5.63
CA ILE A 88 12.00 10.74 6.07
C ILE A 88 12.65 10.09 7.28
N ARG A 89 11.89 9.91 8.37
CA ARG A 89 12.34 9.22 9.57
C ARG A 89 11.39 8.09 9.89
N VAL A 90 11.84 6.86 9.72
CA VAL A 90 11.08 5.65 10.06
C VAL A 90 11.39 5.29 11.50
N VAL A 91 10.40 5.36 12.35
CA VAL A 91 10.51 5.06 13.78
C VAL A 91 9.70 3.80 14.09
N SER A 92 10.40 2.72 14.40
CA SER A 92 9.86 1.48 14.96
C SER A 92 10.45 1.19 16.35
N ASP A 93 11.29 2.09 16.87
CA ASP A 93 11.81 2.01 18.22
C ASP A 93 10.69 2.29 19.23
N GLN A 94 10.32 1.23 19.94
CA GLN A 94 9.24 1.28 20.94
C GLN A 94 9.58 2.16 22.13
N LYS A 95 10.86 2.39 22.43
CA LYS A 95 11.27 3.30 23.52
C LYS A 95 10.92 4.74 23.15
N LEU A 96 11.27 5.18 21.95
CA LEU A 96 10.95 6.53 21.47
C LEU A 96 9.43 6.72 21.33
N LEU A 97 8.72 5.75 20.72
CA LEU A 97 7.26 5.81 20.58
C LEU A 97 6.55 5.87 21.94
N SER A 98 7.03 5.11 22.94
CA SER A 98 6.49 5.12 24.30
C SER A 98 6.77 6.44 25.01
N ALA A 99 7.96 7.00 24.88
CA ALA A 99 8.31 8.29 25.47
C ALA A 99 7.43 9.43 24.92
N ILE A 100 7.16 9.38 23.60
CA ILE A 100 6.24 10.35 22.97
C ILE A 100 4.80 10.13 23.49
N ASN A 101 4.31 8.88 23.58
CA ASN A 101 2.98 8.56 24.09
C ASN A 101 2.77 9.06 25.52
N GLU A 102 3.75 8.79 26.39
CA GLU A 102 3.73 9.18 27.79
C GLU A 102 3.59 10.70 27.95
N ARG A 103 4.44 11.47 27.27
CA ARG A 103 4.40 12.93 27.32
C ARG A 103 3.18 13.52 26.62
N TYR A 104 2.69 12.89 25.56
CA TYR A 104 1.47 13.28 24.85
C TYR A 104 0.19 12.95 25.65
N GLY A 105 0.30 12.07 26.66
CA GLY A 105 -0.80 11.63 27.52
C GLY A 105 -1.74 10.61 26.90
N LYS A 106 -1.44 10.09 25.73
CA LYS A 106 -2.20 9.03 25.04
C LYS A 106 -1.41 8.46 23.84
N PRO A 107 -1.79 7.27 23.32
CA PRO A 107 -1.20 6.73 22.09
C PRO A 107 -1.43 7.68 20.89
N PHE A 108 -0.43 8.50 20.54
CA PHE A 108 -0.54 9.52 19.48
C PHE A 108 -0.76 8.91 18.10
N ALA A 109 -0.26 7.68 17.90
CA ALA A 109 -0.36 6.92 16.66
C ALA A 109 -1.36 5.76 16.76
N TYR A 110 -2.31 5.84 17.69
CA TYR A 110 -3.35 4.82 17.91
C TYR A 110 -2.79 3.40 18.20
N GLY A 111 -1.61 3.32 18.78
CA GLY A 111 -0.93 2.05 19.07
C GLY A 111 -0.26 1.40 17.84
N ALA A 112 -0.07 2.14 16.74
CA ALA A 112 0.66 1.64 15.59
C ALA A 112 2.11 1.28 15.96
N PRO A 113 2.64 0.14 15.50
CA PRO A 113 3.99 -0.32 15.82
C PRO A 113 5.09 0.45 15.09
N ALA A 114 4.75 1.20 14.04
CA ALA A 114 5.69 2.02 13.28
C ALA A 114 5.08 3.36 12.89
N VAL A 115 5.91 4.41 12.89
CA VAL A 115 5.53 5.75 12.48
C VAL A 115 6.60 6.31 11.57
N VAL A 116 6.20 6.85 10.42
CA VAL A 116 7.08 7.59 9.52
C VAL A 116 6.82 9.06 9.71
N PHE A 117 7.84 9.80 10.15
CA PHE A 117 7.80 11.25 10.25
C PHE A 117 8.38 11.85 8.97
N ILE A 118 7.72 12.87 8.43
CA ILE A 118 8.08 13.54 7.17
C ILE A 118 8.37 15.00 7.46
N GLY A 119 9.60 15.39 7.16
CA GLY A 119 10.08 16.76 7.19
C GLY A 119 10.07 17.37 5.79
N PHE A 120 9.90 18.67 5.71
CA PHE A 120 9.90 19.47 4.49
C PHE A 120 10.94 20.60 4.57
N ASP A 121 11.39 21.08 3.44
CA ASP A 121 12.22 22.27 3.33
C ASP A 121 11.34 23.53 3.29
N PRO A 122 11.32 24.38 4.35
CA PRO A 122 10.48 25.57 4.38
C PRO A 122 10.95 26.66 3.41
N GLN A 123 12.15 26.56 2.83
CA GLN A 123 12.69 27.50 1.85
C GLN A 123 12.25 27.15 0.41
N TYR A 124 11.56 26.02 0.21
CA TYR A 124 11.13 25.58 -1.10
C TYR A 124 9.61 25.47 -1.19
N ASP A 125 9.00 26.32 -1.98
CA ASP A 125 7.52 26.49 -2.06
C ASP A 125 6.76 25.22 -2.38
N LEU A 126 7.34 24.30 -3.19
CA LEU A 126 6.69 23.07 -3.56
C LEU A 126 6.94 21.92 -2.58
N SER A 127 7.81 22.11 -1.57
CA SER A 127 8.22 21.03 -0.67
C SER A 127 7.05 20.35 0.05
N GLN A 128 6.05 21.11 0.48
CA GLN A 128 4.87 20.53 1.12
C GLN A 128 4.02 19.70 0.15
N VAL A 129 3.92 20.12 -1.11
CA VAL A 129 3.24 19.36 -2.17
C VAL A 129 3.99 18.06 -2.44
N ASP A 130 5.31 18.14 -2.62
CA ASP A 130 6.19 16.99 -2.82
C ASP A 130 6.04 15.97 -1.68
N CYS A 131 6.08 16.44 -0.43
CA CYS A 131 5.85 15.60 0.76
C CYS A 131 4.46 14.96 0.77
N GLY A 132 3.44 15.66 0.30
CA GLY A 132 2.08 15.12 0.18
C GLY A 132 1.99 13.97 -0.84
N LEU A 133 2.64 14.13 -2.01
CA LEU A 133 2.74 13.11 -3.05
C LEU A 133 3.53 11.89 -2.57
N LEU A 134 4.67 12.12 -1.89
CA LEU A 134 5.46 11.10 -1.20
C LEU A 134 4.59 10.24 -0.28
N GLY A 135 3.85 10.88 0.63
CA GLY A 135 2.97 10.17 1.57
C GLY A 135 1.81 9.46 0.87
N GLY A 136 1.30 10.02 -0.23
CA GLY A 136 0.30 9.38 -1.09
C GLY A 136 0.77 8.02 -1.60
N ASN A 137 1.98 7.96 -2.18
CA ASN A 137 2.59 6.71 -2.62
C ASN A 137 2.80 5.72 -1.47
N MET A 138 3.28 6.19 -0.32
CA MET A 138 3.48 5.33 0.87
C MET A 138 2.18 4.67 1.32
N ILE A 139 1.10 5.44 1.46
CA ILE A 139 -0.18 4.90 1.98
C ILE A 139 -0.87 3.96 0.99
N LEU A 140 -0.70 4.15 -0.32
CA LEU A 140 -1.20 3.24 -1.34
C LEU A 140 -0.37 1.95 -1.38
N THR A 141 0.96 2.05 -1.28
CA THR A 141 1.83 0.89 -1.14
C THR A 141 1.47 0.07 0.09
N ALA A 142 1.29 0.71 1.25
CA ALA A 142 0.89 0.03 2.47
C ALA A 142 -0.45 -0.72 2.28
N GLN A 143 -1.45 -0.06 1.67
CA GLN A 143 -2.74 -0.67 1.38
C GLN A 143 -2.62 -1.92 0.50
N SER A 144 -1.81 -1.88 -0.55
CA SER A 144 -1.59 -3.03 -1.45
C SER A 144 -0.95 -4.23 -0.75
N MET A 145 -0.27 -3.98 0.39
CA MET A 145 0.39 -5.00 1.21
C MET A 145 -0.43 -5.42 2.44
N GLY A 146 -1.68 -4.97 2.56
CA GLY A 146 -2.53 -5.24 3.72
C GLY A 146 -2.09 -4.50 5.00
N ILE A 147 -1.25 -3.47 4.88
CA ILE A 147 -0.82 -2.62 5.99
C ILE A 147 -1.74 -1.40 6.07
N GLY A 148 -2.34 -1.20 7.23
CA GLY A 148 -3.15 -0.03 7.53
C GLY A 148 -2.29 1.21 7.76
N SER A 149 -2.82 2.38 7.40
CA SER A 149 -2.12 3.66 7.60
C SER A 149 -3.05 4.76 8.09
N CYS A 150 -2.48 5.77 8.77
CA CYS A 150 -3.19 6.98 9.14
C CYS A 150 -2.25 8.18 9.17
N CYS A 151 -2.59 9.25 8.43
CA CYS A 151 -1.85 10.51 8.51
C CYS A 151 -2.14 11.24 9.83
N LEU A 152 -1.10 11.76 10.47
CA LEU A 152 -1.08 12.33 11.80
C LEU A 152 -0.57 13.79 11.74
N GLY A 153 -1.46 14.77 11.89
CA GLY A 153 -1.08 16.18 11.98
C GLY A 153 -0.92 16.68 13.41
N GLY A 154 -1.71 16.15 14.36
CA GLY A 154 -1.72 16.62 15.75
C GLY A 154 -0.39 16.48 16.48
N ILE A 155 0.30 15.37 16.25
CA ILE A 155 1.60 15.09 16.87
C ILE A 155 2.68 16.10 16.48
N VAL A 156 2.61 16.65 15.27
CA VAL A 156 3.58 17.65 14.80
C VAL A 156 3.51 18.93 15.61
N ARG A 157 2.30 19.44 15.84
CA ARG A 157 2.09 20.63 16.68
C ARG A 157 2.57 20.43 18.11
N PHE A 158 2.41 19.21 18.64
CA PHE A 158 2.90 18.86 19.96
C PHE A 158 4.43 18.82 20.01
N LEU A 159 5.07 18.10 19.07
CA LEU A 159 6.54 17.97 19.03
C LEU A 159 7.26 19.31 18.76
N LYS A 160 6.61 20.26 18.08
CA LYS A 160 7.16 21.61 17.82
C LYS A 160 7.08 22.55 19.04
N GLN A 161 6.42 22.16 20.14
CA GLN A 161 6.39 22.97 21.35
C GLN A 161 7.75 22.95 22.06
N PRO A 162 8.17 24.08 22.65
CA PRO A 162 9.50 24.20 23.27
C PRO A 162 9.82 23.10 24.30
N GLU A 163 8.84 22.70 25.09
CA GLU A 163 8.94 21.65 26.12
C GLU A 163 9.16 20.23 25.55
N ASN A 164 8.96 20.05 24.27
CA ASN A 164 9.11 18.76 23.58
C ASN A 164 10.34 18.72 22.64
N LYS A 165 11.19 19.74 22.72
CA LYS A 165 12.37 19.88 21.84
C LYS A 165 13.29 18.65 21.88
N ASP A 166 13.46 18.04 23.04
CA ASP A 166 14.26 16.83 23.24
C ASP A 166 13.72 15.62 22.49
N LEU A 167 12.39 15.46 22.42
CA LEU A 167 11.73 14.42 21.61
C LEU A 167 11.85 14.71 20.12
N LEU A 168 11.67 15.96 19.71
CA LEU A 168 11.82 16.36 18.32
C LEU A 168 13.25 16.13 17.83
N GLN A 169 14.25 16.44 18.65
CA GLN A 169 15.68 16.24 18.34
C GLN A 169 16.03 14.77 18.11
N GLN A 170 15.33 13.83 18.76
CA GLN A 170 15.55 12.39 18.53
C GLN A 170 15.16 11.95 17.12
N LEU A 171 14.37 12.74 16.40
CA LEU A 171 14.09 12.49 14.97
C LEU A 171 15.26 12.86 14.06
N GLN A 172 16.26 13.57 14.56
CA GLN A 172 17.49 13.94 13.82
C GLN A 172 17.19 14.57 12.44
N LEU A 173 16.19 15.46 12.39
CA LEU A 173 15.95 16.24 11.19
C LEU A 173 17.07 17.26 11.01
N PRO A 174 17.55 17.49 9.76
CA PRO A 174 18.48 18.60 9.50
C PRO A 174 17.86 19.94 9.90
N GLU A 175 18.68 20.90 10.30
CA GLU A 175 18.23 22.26 10.68
C GLU A 175 17.50 22.99 9.53
N SER A 176 17.81 22.62 8.30
CA SER A 176 17.15 23.16 7.09
C SER A 176 15.72 22.62 6.89
N HIS A 177 15.29 21.65 7.67
CA HIS A 177 13.97 21.01 7.49
C HIS A 177 13.11 21.11 8.74
N GLU A 178 11.83 21.24 8.51
CA GLU A 178 10.82 21.23 9.57
C GLU A 178 9.93 19.99 9.46
N LEU A 179 9.48 19.49 10.61
CA LEU A 179 8.50 18.40 10.64
C LEU A 179 7.15 18.87 10.06
N LEU A 180 6.63 18.17 9.04
CA LEU A 180 5.38 18.50 8.37
C LEU A 180 4.20 17.68 8.88
N TYR A 181 4.32 16.36 8.84
CA TYR A 181 3.33 15.42 9.34
C TYR A 181 3.98 14.04 9.59
N ALA A 182 3.19 13.13 10.14
CA ALA A 182 3.62 11.75 10.30
C ALA A 182 2.57 10.78 9.73
N ILE A 183 2.96 9.54 9.48
CA ILE A 183 2.06 8.46 9.06
C ILE A 183 2.29 7.27 9.98
N ALA A 184 1.22 6.81 10.63
CA ALA A 184 1.20 5.57 11.37
C ALA A 184 1.03 4.38 10.42
N PHE A 185 1.75 3.28 10.66
CA PHE A 185 1.65 2.03 9.92
C PHE A 185 1.52 0.84 10.86
N GLY A 186 0.67 -0.11 10.52
CA GLY A 186 0.46 -1.33 11.28
C GLY A 186 -0.59 -2.24 10.64
N TYR A 187 -0.69 -3.46 11.12
CA TYR A 187 -1.76 -4.36 10.69
C TYR A 187 -3.10 -3.87 11.24
N PRO A 188 -4.12 -3.66 10.37
CA PRO A 188 -5.40 -3.11 10.80
C PRO A 188 -6.16 -4.08 11.73
N ASP A 189 -6.75 -3.53 12.80
CA ASP A 189 -7.70 -4.22 13.70
C ASP A 189 -9.08 -3.56 13.65
N GLU A 190 -9.39 -2.92 12.56
CA GLU A 190 -10.68 -2.33 12.24
C GLU A 190 -10.91 -2.28 10.73
N SER A 191 -12.17 -2.14 10.32
CA SER A 191 -12.58 -1.95 8.92
C SER A 191 -13.54 -0.78 8.81
N PRO A 192 -13.05 0.48 8.78
CA PRO A 192 -13.89 1.66 8.75
C PRO A 192 -14.67 1.76 7.43
N LYS A 193 -15.92 2.20 7.51
CA LYS A 193 -16.73 2.50 6.31
C LYS A 193 -16.10 3.61 5.48
N ALA A 194 -16.28 3.55 4.17
CA ALA A 194 -15.93 4.64 3.26
C ALA A 194 -16.72 5.91 3.64
N LYS A 195 -16.05 7.03 3.62
CA LYS A 195 -16.73 8.34 3.70
C LYS A 195 -17.25 8.71 2.32
N GLU A 196 -18.36 9.39 2.28
CA GLU A 196 -18.88 10.01 1.06
C GLU A 196 -17.86 10.95 0.42
N ARG A 197 -17.88 11.04 -0.90
CA ARG A 197 -17.00 11.92 -1.68
C ARG A 197 -17.86 12.93 -2.44
N HIS A 198 -17.42 14.15 -2.44
CA HIS A 198 -18.06 15.28 -3.09
C HIS A 198 -17.66 15.35 -4.56
N THR A 199 -18.33 14.59 -5.40
CA THR A 199 -18.10 14.58 -6.86
C THR A 199 -18.61 15.85 -7.53
N ASP A 200 -19.53 16.58 -6.88
CA ASP A 200 -20.03 17.90 -7.26
C ASP A 200 -18.95 18.99 -7.31
N ARG A 201 -17.77 18.72 -6.70
CA ARG A 201 -16.61 19.62 -6.75
C ARG A 201 -15.73 19.41 -7.98
N ILE A 202 -16.08 18.45 -8.85
CA ILE A 202 -15.38 18.22 -10.11
C ILE A 202 -16.15 18.95 -11.20
N GLN A 203 -15.49 19.89 -11.87
CA GLN A 203 -16.05 20.64 -12.98
C GLN A 203 -15.17 20.45 -14.22
N TYR A 204 -15.77 20.09 -15.34
CA TYR A 204 -15.12 20.04 -16.63
C TYR A 204 -15.32 21.38 -17.32
N ILE A 205 -14.23 21.99 -17.78
CA ILE A 205 -14.23 23.23 -18.57
C ILE A 205 -13.77 22.83 -19.97
N GLU A 206 -14.70 22.92 -20.94
CA GLU A 206 -14.49 22.52 -22.34
C GLU A 206 -14.41 23.76 -23.24
#